data_95b7cf36407a9206ea3ea6e12579e051
#
_entry.id   95b7cf36407a9206ea3ea6e12579e051
#
_cell.length_a   1.000
_cell.length_b   1.000
_cell.length_c   1.000
_cell.angle_alpha   90.00
_cell.angle_beta   90.00
_cell.angle_gamma   90.00
#
_symmetry.space_group_name_H-M   'P 1'
#
loop_
_entity.id
_entity.type
_entity.pdbx_description
1 polymer ?
#
loop_
_entity_poly.entity_id
_entity_poly.type
_entity_poly.pdbx_seq_one_letter_code
_entity_poly.pdbx_strand_id
1 'polypeptide(L)'
;MVTFFFFYYKSVNLQRLTTERYSILRTYQKKNMKKITLLLTLCFAFSQIAQAYKEVKLAFNRTGADVSTVTVNVADESGSSISGVSATLVSVKKKDGSALNLMTSGGAISSSVLTPAGYGNGLGDSMEFLFQITGLGTDFLLNKVKMDVQAVSGNGGIQSSAVHRDFTFSVKIGATAETLTDFASVNGDINKTPQNFSEWSLLGRATSDGTLFVSVKLTKKTSDGCYASLRSVTLVKPYSVNLSSTANVNNVATFSANERVEVSNDVSVCTVTVSGDKATLHATSSNAVPANQGVILRSSTATSATLYAVNATAEQINTELTEFTNNRLQPQVEAGCPEDDGENTFYVFTKDNENNAVFKLLDISGSPFAANKAFLSVPAVGLSVLRLGSDDVQTGISFESVSENENQPELYDLFGRKVTKAVPGKIYVKGGKKFLAK
;
A
#
# COMPACT_ATOMS: atom_id res chain seq x y z
N MET A 1 7.09 83.35 16.18
CA MET A 1 7.19 82.52 14.95
C MET A 1 8.17 81.33 15.11
N VAL A 2 9.17 81.39 15.97
CA VAL A 2 10.18 80.33 16.14
C VAL A 2 9.68 79.11 16.95
N THR A 3 8.73 79.32 17.88
CA THR A 3 8.23 78.28 18.79
C THR A 3 7.30 77.24 18.06
N PHE A 4 6.61 77.68 17.02
CA PHE A 4 5.72 76.78 16.22
C PHE A 4 6.52 75.82 15.31
N PHE A 5 7.67 76.22 14.83
CA PHE A 5 8.53 75.39 14.00
C PHE A 5 9.18 74.22 14.77
N PHE A 6 9.50 74.41 16.05
CA PHE A 6 10.10 73.37 16.88
C PHE A 6 9.13 72.28 17.27
N PHE A 7 7.84 72.58 17.45
CA PHE A 7 6.79 71.58 17.75
C PHE A 7 6.48 70.75 16.48
N TYR A 8 6.46 71.36 15.30
CA TYR A 8 6.20 70.66 14.06
C TYR A 8 7.33 69.67 13.70
N TYR A 9 8.58 70.11 13.90
CA TYR A 9 9.72 69.25 13.65
C TYR A 9 9.85 68.07 14.61
N LYS A 10 9.46 68.23 15.88
CA LYS A 10 9.39 67.15 16.88
C LYS A 10 8.27 66.15 16.59
N SER A 11 7.12 66.60 16.13
CA SER A 11 5.99 65.70 15.83
C SER A 11 6.23 64.88 14.57
N VAL A 12 6.83 65.47 13.53
CA VAL A 12 7.18 64.73 12.31
C VAL A 12 8.28 63.70 12.56
N ASN A 13 9.27 63.97 13.39
CA ASN A 13 10.28 62.99 13.76
C ASN A 13 9.73 61.86 14.65
N LEU A 14 8.78 62.15 15.52
CA LEU A 14 8.12 61.11 16.35
C LEU A 14 7.25 60.17 15.50
N GLN A 15 6.51 60.71 14.53
CA GLN A 15 5.74 59.88 13.58
C GLN A 15 6.63 59.02 12.70
N ARG A 16 7.78 59.55 12.25
CA ARG A 16 8.73 58.81 11.45
C ARG A 16 9.37 57.65 12.25
N LEU A 17 9.76 57.90 13.50
CA LEU A 17 10.31 56.89 14.40
C LEU A 17 9.30 55.78 14.76
N THR A 18 8.01 56.13 14.92
CA THR A 18 6.97 55.16 15.16
C THR A 18 6.69 54.30 13.93
N THR A 19 6.66 54.88 12.73
CA THR A 19 6.46 54.17 11.48
C THR A 19 7.61 53.20 11.18
N GLU A 20 8.86 53.64 11.41
CA GLU A 20 10.04 52.77 11.25
C GLU A 20 10.05 51.62 12.28
N ARG A 21 9.71 51.89 13.55
CA ARG A 21 9.58 50.83 14.57
C ARG A 21 8.47 49.82 14.20
N TYR A 22 7.30 50.28 13.71
CA TYR A 22 6.23 49.42 13.26
C TYR A 22 6.65 48.57 12.03
N SER A 23 7.42 49.12 11.10
CA SER A 23 7.89 48.36 9.93
C SER A 23 8.91 47.30 10.33
N ILE A 24 9.82 47.62 11.26
CA ILE A 24 10.81 46.66 11.81
C ILE A 24 10.09 45.53 12.60
N LEU A 25 9.10 45.85 13.45
CA LEU A 25 8.33 44.86 14.19
C LEU A 25 7.57 43.92 13.22
N ARG A 26 6.94 44.49 12.20
CA ARG A 26 6.19 43.71 11.19
C ARG A 26 7.11 42.82 10.39
N THR A 27 8.30 43.26 10.05
CA THR A 27 9.32 42.48 9.36
C THR A 27 9.85 41.35 10.25
N TYR A 28 10.07 41.63 11.54
CA TYR A 28 10.51 40.65 12.53
C TYR A 28 9.45 39.57 12.78
N GLN A 29 8.18 39.98 12.92
CA GLN A 29 7.05 39.02 13.03
C GLN A 29 6.88 38.17 11.78
N LYS A 30 6.97 38.75 10.58
CA LYS A 30 6.92 38.01 9.30
C LYS A 30 8.06 37.00 9.17
N LYS A 31 9.26 37.36 9.63
CA LYS A 31 10.46 36.49 9.60
C LYS A 31 10.34 35.33 10.60
N ASN A 32 9.78 35.59 11.77
CA ASN A 32 9.55 34.55 12.79
C ASN A 32 8.38 33.64 12.43
N MET A 33 7.28 34.17 11.87
CA MET A 33 6.19 33.35 11.34
C MET A 33 6.66 32.41 10.23
N LYS A 34 7.51 32.90 9.29
CA LYS A 34 8.09 32.02 8.26
C LYS A 34 8.97 30.92 8.85
N LYS A 35 9.74 31.20 9.93
CA LYS A 35 10.54 30.18 10.62
C LYS A 35 9.66 29.15 11.35
N ILE A 36 8.58 29.59 12.00
CA ILE A 36 7.62 28.73 12.70
C ILE A 36 6.87 27.87 11.67
N THR A 37 6.44 28.45 10.55
CA THR A 37 5.78 27.71 9.47
C THR A 37 6.74 26.67 8.87
N LEU A 38 8.01 27.06 8.62
CA LEU A 38 9.02 26.12 8.13
C LEU A 38 9.30 24.98 9.12
N LEU A 39 9.38 25.29 10.42
CA LEU A 39 9.58 24.29 11.47
C LEU A 39 8.37 23.34 11.59
N LEU A 40 7.16 23.86 11.54
CA LEU A 40 5.92 23.06 11.51
C LEU A 40 5.86 22.19 10.24
N THR A 41 6.20 22.74 9.07
CA THR A 41 6.24 21.97 7.81
C THR A 41 7.33 20.87 7.87
N LEU A 42 8.49 21.15 8.47
CA LEU A 42 9.50 20.13 8.73
C LEU A 42 9.01 19.05 9.70
N CYS A 43 8.36 19.42 10.82
CA CYS A 43 7.80 18.46 11.77
C CYS A 43 6.71 17.59 11.12
N PHE A 44 5.84 18.17 10.27
CA PHE A 44 4.86 17.40 9.50
C PHE A 44 5.54 16.51 8.43
N ALA A 45 6.61 16.97 7.79
CA ALA A 45 7.37 16.15 6.84
C ALA A 45 8.05 14.96 7.55
N PHE A 46 8.64 15.17 8.74
CA PHE A 46 9.25 14.09 9.51
C PHE A 46 8.21 13.08 10.06
N SER A 47 7.00 13.52 10.43
CA SER A 47 5.93 12.60 10.86
C SER A 47 5.35 11.77 9.68
N GLN A 48 5.44 12.27 8.45
CA GLN A 48 5.02 11.54 7.24
C GLN A 48 6.12 10.59 6.71
N ILE A 49 7.39 10.90 6.95
CA ILE A 49 8.54 10.07 6.49
C ILE A 49 8.61 8.75 7.28
N ALA A 50 8.15 8.71 8.55
CA ALA A 50 8.15 7.50 9.38
C ALA A 50 7.23 6.37 8.86
N GLN A 51 6.37 6.61 7.87
CA GLN A 51 5.45 5.61 7.29
C GLN A 51 5.74 5.23 5.84
N ALA A 52 6.82 5.73 5.25
CA ALA A 52 7.12 5.52 3.83
C ALA A 52 7.63 4.11 3.49
N TYR A 53 8.08 3.32 4.48
CA TYR A 53 8.59 1.97 4.24
C TYR A 53 7.45 0.95 4.09
N LYS A 54 7.62 0.01 3.15
CA LYS A 54 6.71 -1.11 2.90
C LYS A 54 7.05 -2.32 3.76
N GLU A 55 8.31 -2.52 4.07
CA GLU A 55 8.83 -3.65 4.83
C GLU A 55 9.66 -3.19 6.04
N VAL A 56 9.63 -3.99 7.10
CA VAL A 56 10.50 -3.87 8.28
C VAL A 56 11.30 -5.14 8.36
N LYS A 57 12.55 -5.09 7.95
CA LYS A 57 13.48 -6.23 7.96
C LYS A 57 14.31 -6.24 9.23
N LEU A 58 14.25 -7.33 9.96
CA LEU A 58 15.07 -7.61 11.13
C LEU A 58 16.27 -8.45 10.69
N ALA A 59 17.46 -7.86 10.72
CA ALA A 59 18.73 -8.54 10.48
C ALA A 59 19.54 -8.61 11.78
N PHE A 60 20.35 -9.63 11.93
CA PHE A 60 20.98 -9.95 13.20
C PHE A 60 22.48 -9.70 13.16
N ASN A 61 23.03 -9.31 14.32
CA ASN A 61 24.45 -9.36 14.61
C ASN A 61 24.65 -9.76 16.07
N ARG A 62 25.48 -10.75 16.33
CA ARG A 62 25.74 -11.26 17.69
C ARG A 62 27.23 -11.33 18.00
N THR A 63 27.56 -11.15 19.24
CA THR A 63 28.95 -11.22 19.75
C THR A 63 29.19 -12.39 20.64
N GLY A 64 28.16 -13.17 21.01
CA GLY A 64 28.26 -14.30 21.91
C GLY A 64 27.17 -15.36 21.73
N ALA A 65 27.05 -16.26 22.69
CA ALA A 65 26.05 -17.35 22.71
C ALA A 65 24.72 -16.92 23.34
N ASP A 66 24.74 -15.95 24.24
CA ASP A 66 23.54 -15.51 24.93
C ASP A 66 22.65 -14.62 24.04
N VAL A 67 21.34 -14.72 24.23
CA VAL A 67 20.36 -13.91 23.55
C VAL A 67 20.64 -12.40 23.73
N SER A 68 21.09 -11.99 24.91
CA SER A 68 21.47 -10.62 25.23
C SER A 68 22.64 -10.07 24.41
N THR A 69 23.41 -10.93 23.74
CA THR A 69 24.51 -10.52 22.85
C THR A 69 24.08 -10.26 21.41
N VAL A 70 22.77 -10.44 21.10
CA VAL A 70 22.22 -10.23 19.78
C VAL A 70 21.78 -8.79 19.61
N THR A 71 22.34 -8.12 18.63
CA THR A 71 21.82 -6.83 18.11
C THR A 71 20.90 -7.12 16.95
N VAL A 72 19.69 -6.57 16.98
CA VAL A 72 18.74 -6.62 15.87
C VAL A 72 18.78 -5.30 15.12
N ASN A 73 19.25 -5.33 13.89
CA ASN A 73 19.26 -4.17 12.99
C ASN A 73 17.94 -4.11 12.23
N VAL A 74 17.32 -2.94 12.23
CA VAL A 74 16.04 -2.70 11.57
C VAL A 74 16.26 -1.88 10.30
N ALA A 75 15.80 -2.39 9.16
CA ALA A 75 15.94 -1.73 7.87
C ALA A 75 14.63 -1.81 7.06
N ASP A 76 14.47 -0.92 6.10
CA ASP A 76 13.41 -0.95 5.09
C ASP A 76 13.76 -1.89 3.92
N GLU A 77 12.90 -1.95 2.90
CA GLU A 77 13.08 -2.74 1.69
C GLU A 77 14.33 -2.37 0.88
N SER A 78 14.86 -1.16 1.03
CA SER A 78 16.10 -0.71 0.39
C SER A 78 17.36 -1.08 1.18
N GLY A 79 17.19 -1.58 2.42
CA GLY A 79 18.26 -1.83 3.37
C GLY A 79 18.68 -0.61 4.20
N SER A 80 17.94 0.50 4.09
CA SER A 80 18.19 1.71 4.88
C SER A 80 17.59 1.58 6.28
N SER A 81 18.29 2.09 7.30
CA SER A 81 17.79 2.07 8.68
C SER A 81 16.50 2.89 8.82
N ILE A 82 15.51 2.32 9.50
CA ILE A 82 14.24 3.01 9.78
C ILE A 82 14.40 3.82 11.07
N SER A 83 14.34 5.15 10.93
CA SER A 83 14.49 6.05 12.08
C SER A 83 13.35 5.86 13.10
N GLY A 84 13.70 5.75 14.37
CA GLY A 84 12.75 5.62 15.47
C GLY A 84 12.19 4.20 15.67
N VAL A 85 12.45 3.26 14.75
CA VAL A 85 12.06 1.84 14.91
C VAL A 85 13.25 1.05 15.46
N SER A 86 13.00 0.25 16.48
CA SER A 86 14.00 -0.65 17.06
C SER A 86 13.39 -2.03 17.29
N ALA A 87 14.25 -3.04 17.35
CA ALA A 87 13.84 -4.41 17.66
C ALA A 87 14.83 -5.08 18.59
N THR A 88 14.33 -5.99 19.42
CA THR A 88 15.09 -6.79 20.37
C THR A 88 14.69 -8.25 20.25
N LEU A 89 15.67 -9.15 20.26
CA LEU A 89 15.43 -10.58 20.47
C LEU A 89 15.22 -10.81 21.97
N VAL A 90 13.96 -11.08 22.35
CA VAL A 90 13.58 -11.24 23.78
C VAL A 90 13.97 -12.60 24.31
N SER A 91 13.74 -13.65 23.54
CA SER A 91 14.04 -15.02 23.95
C SER A 91 14.20 -15.97 22.77
N VAL A 92 14.93 -17.05 23.01
CA VAL A 92 14.96 -18.25 22.18
C VAL A 92 14.62 -19.44 23.06
N LYS A 93 13.62 -20.22 22.69
CA LYS A 93 13.11 -21.35 23.49
C LYS A 93 13.00 -22.61 22.65
N LYS A 94 13.17 -23.77 23.30
CA LYS A 94 12.82 -25.07 22.73
C LYS A 94 11.36 -25.45 23.05
N LYS A 95 10.94 -26.63 22.56
CA LYS A 95 9.59 -27.16 22.67
C LYS A 95 9.02 -27.17 24.08
N ASP A 96 9.86 -27.48 25.08
CA ASP A 96 9.45 -27.53 26.49
C ASP A 96 9.43 -26.15 27.20
N GLY A 97 9.68 -25.08 26.44
CA GLY A 97 9.72 -23.72 26.96
C GLY A 97 11.05 -23.31 27.59
N SER A 98 12.03 -24.23 27.73
CA SER A 98 13.35 -23.90 28.29
C SER A 98 14.13 -23.02 27.31
N ALA A 99 14.96 -22.13 27.88
CA ALA A 99 15.82 -21.23 27.10
C ALA A 99 16.87 -22.02 26.30
N LEU A 100 17.17 -21.50 25.10
CA LEU A 100 18.25 -21.98 24.25
C LEU A 100 19.32 -20.89 24.08
N ASN A 101 20.58 -21.34 24.16
CA ASN A 101 21.71 -20.53 23.73
C ASN A 101 21.89 -20.62 22.22
N LEU A 102 22.64 -19.68 21.65
CA LEU A 102 23.01 -19.67 20.25
C LEU A 102 24.38 -20.33 20.04
N MET A 103 24.53 -21.04 18.94
CA MET A 103 25.81 -21.61 18.54
C MET A 103 26.77 -20.49 18.11
N THR A 104 27.99 -20.51 18.64
CA THR A 104 29.03 -19.50 18.35
C THR A 104 30.16 -20.01 17.46
N SER A 105 30.21 -21.31 17.18
CA SER A 105 31.23 -21.94 16.34
C SER A 105 30.63 -22.98 15.40
N GLY A 106 31.23 -23.15 14.25
CA GLY A 106 30.82 -24.08 13.18
C GLY A 106 30.90 -23.43 11.79
N GLY A 107 31.06 -24.23 10.74
CA GLY A 107 31.44 -23.77 9.42
C GLY A 107 30.41 -22.86 8.70
N ALA A 108 29.13 -22.85 9.13
CA ALA A 108 28.08 -21.98 8.58
C ALA A 108 27.57 -20.94 9.58
N ILE A 109 28.19 -20.85 10.72
CA ILE A 109 27.75 -19.99 11.83
C ILE A 109 28.46 -18.66 11.73
N SER A 110 27.76 -17.66 11.23
CA SER A 110 28.22 -16.27 11.24
C SER A 110 27.55 -15.48 12.37
N SER A 111 28.08 -14.32 12.67
CA SER A 111 27.49 -13.40 13.64
C SER A 111 26.10 -12.88 13.15
N SER A 112 25.81 -12.97 11.86
CA SER A 112 24.56 -12.52 11.25
C SER A 112 23.44 -13.57 11.19
N VAL A 113 23.65 -14.75 11.83
CA VAL A 113 22.69 -15.87 11.77
C VAL A 113 22.38 -16.37 13.18
N LEU A 114 21.09 -16.54 13.47
CA LEU A 114 20.64 -17.12 14.73
C LEU A 114 20.46 -18.64 14.57
N THR A 115 21.41 -19.38 15.11
CA THR A 115 21.39 -20.85 15.14
C THR A 115 21.31 -21.29 16.58
N PRO A 116 20.16 -21.81 17.06
CA PRO A 116 20.06 -22.31 18.44
C PRO A 116 20.90 -23.56 18.69
N ALA A 117 21.53 -23.65 19.84
CA ALA A 117 22.32 -24.80 20.27
C ALA A 117 21.44 -25.83 20.97
N GLY A 118 21.56 -27.11 20.60
CA GLY A 118 21.02 -28.22 21.38
C GLY A 118 19.52 -28.28 21.58
N TYR A 119 18.72 -27.87 20.55
CA TYR A 119 17.25 -27.95 20.66
C TYR A 119 16.69 -29.36 20.41
N GLY A 120 17.53 -30.34 20.10
CA GLY A 120 17.16 -31.73 19.92
C GLY A 120 17.10 -32.17 18.45
N ASN A 121 17.02 -33.50 18.26
CA ASN A 121 17.01 -34.14 16.94
C ASN A 121 15.71 -34.89 16.65
N GLY A 122 14.72 -34.80 17.56
CA GLY A 122 13.48 -35.55 17.44
C GLY A 122 12.46 -34.94 16.51
N LEU A 123 11.58 -35.79 15.96
CA LEU A 123 10.39 -35.33 15.26
C LEU A 123 9.54 -34.45 16.18
N GLY A 124 9.16 -33.27 15.72
CA GLY A 124 8.39 -32.30 16.48
C GLY A 124 9.19 -31.45 17.45
N ASP A 125 10.52 -31.58 17.47
CA ASP A 125 11.39 -30.64 18.18
C ASP A 125 11.29 -29.26 17.53
N SER A 126 11.27 -28.22 18.36
CA SER A 126 11.10 -26.86 17.85
C SER A 126 11.99 -25.86 18.55
N MET A 127 12.25 -24.78 17.85
CA MET A 127 12.84 -23.56 18.37
C MET A 127 11.92 -22.40 18.08
N GLU A 128 11.79 -21.51 19.03
CA GLU A 128 10.94 -20.34 18.97
C GLU A 128 11.73 -19.09 19.31
N PHE A 129 11.74 -18.11 18.40
CA PHE A 129 12.38 -16.82 18.53
C PHE A 129 11.30 -15.78 18.81
N LEU A 130 11.42 -15.06 19.91
CA LEU A 130 10.50 -13.97 20.23
C LEU A 130 11.20 -12.63 20.05
N PHE A 131 10.63 -11.79 19.20
CA PHE A 131 11.08 -10.43 18.96
C PHE A 131 10.08 -9.43 19.52
N GLN A 132 10.60 -8.35 20.09
CA GLN A 132 9.84 -7.13 20.39
C GLN A 132 10.30 -6.04 19.42
N ILE A 133 9.37 -5.45 18.71
CA ILE A 133 9.59 -4.31 17.81
C ILE A 133 8.87 -3.10 18.42
N THR A 134 9.54 -1.96 18.49
CA THR A 134 9.01 -0.72 19.05
C THR A 134 9.21 0.45 18.08
N GLY A 135 8.43 1.51 18.25
CA GLY A 135 8.50 2.69 17.40
C GLY A 135 7.82 2.52 16.03
N LEU A 136 7.07 1.42 15.83
CA LEU A 136 6.15 1.31 14.70
C LEU A 136 5.05 2.38 14.85
N GLY A 137 4.53 2.92 13.77
CA GLY A 137 3.39 3.84 13.86
C GLY A 137 2.19 3.19 14.55
N THR A 138 1.36 3.97 15.25
CA THR A 138 0.15 3.49 15.96
C THR A 138 -0.87 2.85 15.02
N ASP A 139 -0.75 3.11 13.74
CA ASP A 139 -1.55 2.58 12.63
C ASP A 139 -0.81 1.49 11.84
N PHE A 140 0.36 1.02 12.32
CA PHE A 140 1.10 -0.04 11.66
C PHE A 140 0.24 -1.30 11.55
N LEU A 141 0.03 -1.73 10.32
CA LEU A 141 -0.64 -2.98 9.97
C LEU A 141 0.38 -3.97 9.43
N LEU A 142 0.27 -5.21 9.89
CA LEU A 142 1.06 -6.34 9.39
C LEU A 142 0.18 -7.19 8.48
N ASN A 143 0.64 -7.45 7.27
CA ASN A 143 -0.08 -8.34 6.32
C ASN A 143 0.61 -9.69 6.16
N LYS A 144 1.93 -9.73 6.13
CA LYS A 144 2.71 -10.97 6.06
C LYS A 144 4.02 -10.88 6.81
N VAL A 145 4.55 -12.06 7.15
CA VAL A 145 5.91 -12.22 7.65
C VAL A 145 6.67 -13.10 6.67
N LYS A 146 7.85 -12.64 6.25
CA LYS A 146 8.82 -13.44 5.49
C LYS A 146 9.94 -13.85 6.43
N MET A 147 10.43 -15.07 6.27
CA MET A 147 11.58 -15.59 7.02
C MET A 147 12.64 -16.04 6.04
N ASP A 148 13.88 -15.59 6.24
CA ASP A 148 15.03 -16.10 5.53
C ASP A 148 15.73 -17.13 6.41
N VAL A 149 15.73 -18.39 6.01
CA VAL A 149 16.20 -19.53 6.76
C VAL A 149 17.19 -20.38 5.96
N GLN A 150 18.08 -21.08 6.69
CA GLN A 150 19.10 -21.95 6.11
C GLN A 150 19.24 -23.24 6.92
N ALA A 151 19.37 -24.37 6.25
CA ALA A 151 19.67 -25.65 6.92
C ALA A 151 21.13 -25.74 7.34
N VAL A 152 21.36 -26.22 8.56
CA VAL A 152 22.69 -26.48 9.11
C VAL A 152 22.71 -27.83 9.79
N SER A 153 23.89 -28.46 9.88
CA SER A 153 24.11 -29.67 10.69
C SER A 153 24.17 -29.38 12.16
N GLY A 154 24.09 -30.43 13.00
CA GLY A 154 24.14 -30.29 14.44
C GLY A 154 25.44 -29.67 15.01
N ASN A 155 26.51 -29.68 14.26
CA ASN A 155 27.80 -29.02 14.59
C ASN A 155 27.97 -27.68 13.84
N GLY A 156 26.89 -27.14 13.27
CA GLY A 156 26.88 -25.82 12.64
C GLY A 156 27.43 -25.74 11.22
N GLY A 157 27.81 -26.86 10.60
CA GLY A 157 28.18 -26.88 9.18
C GLY A 157 26.96 -26.67 8.27
N ILE A 158 27.17 -26.11 7.05
CA ILE A 158 26.11 -26.04 6.07
C ILE A 158 25.65 -27.45 5.69
N GLN A 159 24.34 -27.72 5.78
CA GLN A 159 23.81 -29.02 5.40
C GLN A 159 23.74 -29.13 3.88
N SER A 160 24.56 -30.04 3.35
CA SER A 160 24.67 -30.27 1.89
C SER A 160 23.74 -31.37 1.37
N SER A 161 23.23 -32.25 2.26
CA SER A 161 22.31 -33.33 1.89
C SER A 161 20.90 -32.80 1.63
N ALA A 162 20.24 -33.35 0.61
CA ALA A 162 18.85 -33.02 0.29
C ALA A 162 17.83 -33.75 1.19
N VAL A 163 18.30 -34.63 2.08
CA VAL A 163 17.43 -35.49 2.88
C VAL A 163 17.16 -34.82 4.25
N HIS A 164 15.90 -34.82 4.66
CA HIS A 164 15.48 -34.50 6.04
C HIS A 164 15.56 -33.03 6.48
N ARG A 165 15.06 -32.10 5.65
CA ARG A 165 15.05 -30.67 5.96
C ARG A 165 13.66 -30.08 6.06
N ASP A 166 12.66 -30.92 6.25
CA ASP A 166 11.29 -30.51 6.39
C ASP A 166 11.01 -29.85 7.74
N PHE A 167 10.45 -28.67 7.69
CA PHE A 167 10.03 -27.92 8.86
C PHE A 167 8.60 -27.40 8.67
N THR A 168 7.92 -27.18 9.79
CA THR A 168 6.78 -26.28 9.85
C THR A 168 7.24 -24.96 10.41
N PHE A 169 6.98 -23.88 9.70
CA PHE A 169 7.21 -22.52 10.13
C PHE A 169 5.91 -21.93 10.61
N SER A 170 5.87 -21.38 11.81
CA SER A 170 4.69 -20.69 12.32
C SER A 170 5.07 -19.35 12.92
N VAL A 171 4.17 -18.39 12.78
CA VAL A 171 4.33 -17.03 13.29
C VAL A 171 3.15 -16.72 14.19
N LYS A 172 3.44 -16.15 15.37
CA LYS A 172 2.47 -15.56 16.27
C LYS A 172 2.77 -14.09 16.46
N ILE A 173 1.76 -13.30 16.63
CA ILE A 173 1.87 -11.88 16.90
C ILE A 173 1.02 -11.49 18.10
N GLY A 174 1.40 -10.43 18.79
CA GLY A 174 0.65 -9.93 19.94
C GLY A 174 1.09 -8.55 20.40
N ALA A 175 0.30 -7.98 21.28
CA ALA A 175 0.62 -6.74 21.96
C ALA A 175 1.66 -6.94 23.07
N THR A 176 1.69 -8.13 23.67
CA THR A 176 2.67 -8.52 24.69
C THR A 176 3.20 -9.93 24.41
N ALA A 177 4.26 -10.33 25.11
CA ALA A 177 4.84 -11.67 25.00
C ALA A 177 3.87 -12.78 25.43
N GLU A 178 2.92 -12.46 26.30
CA GLU A 178 1.95 -13.41 26.88
C GLU A 178 0.67 -13.54 26.05
N THR A 179 0.38 -12.56 25.19
CA THR A 179 -0.89 -12.47 24.41
C THR A 179 -0.71 -12.79 22.93
N LEU A 180 0.27 -13.63 22.60
CA LEU A 180 0.53 -14.01 21.20
C LEU A 180 -0.61 -14.86 20.64
N THR A 181 -1.10 -14.49 19.47
CA THR A 181 -2.08 -15.26 18.69
C THR A 181 -1.48 -15.78 17.39
N ASP A 182 -1.97 -16.90 16.89
CA ASP A 182 -1.50 -17.44 15.62
C ASP A 182 -1.79 -16.47 14.47
N PHE A 183 -0.78 -16.19 13.69
CA PHE A 183 -0.88 -15.37 12.48
C PHE A 183 -0.86 -16.25 11.23
N ALA A 184 0.15 -17.10 11.08
CA ALA A 184 0.33 -17.92 9.89
C ALA A 184 1.16 -19.17 10.21
N SER A 185 0.99 -20.20 9.39
CA SER A 185 1.91 -21.36 9.37
C SER A 185 2.09 -21.90 7.96
N VAL A 186 3.29 -22.39 7.64
CA VAL A 186 3.63 -23.03 6.37
C VAL A 186 4.54 -24.23 6.60
N ASN A 187 4.39 -25.25 5.75
CA ASN A 187 5.38 -26.31 5.65
C ASN A 187 6.39 -25.95 4.55
N GLY A 188 7.66 -26.18 4.83
CA GLY A 188 8.71 -25.90 3.87
C GLY A 188 9.91 -26.82 4.03
N ASP A 189 10.58 -27.10 2.92
CA ASP A 189 11.87 -27.78 2.87
C ASP A 189 12.96 -26.71 2.79
N ILE A 190 13.79 -26.58 3.82
CA ILE A 190 14.89 -25.63 3.85
C ILE A 190 16.18 -26.26 3.30
N ASN A 191 17.00 -25.44 2.69
CA ASN A 191 18.17 -25.82 1.91
C ASN A 191 19.44 -25.24 2.53
N LYS A 192 20.61 -25.64 2.01
CA LYS A 192 21.89 -25.00 2.34
C LYS A 192 21.96 -23.53 1.87
N THR A 193 21.19 -23.17 0.85
CA THR A 193 21.01 -21.79 0.41
C THR A 193 19.87 -21.16 1.18
N PRO A 194 19.96 -19.88 1.55
CA PRO A 194 18.89 -19.15 2.19
C PRO A 194 17.60 -19.22 1.37
N GLN A 195 16.48 -19.39 2.06
CA GLN A 195 15.15 -19.42 1.45
C GLN A 195 14.18 -18.52 2.18
N ASN A 196 13.32 -17.87 1.43
CA ASN A 196 12.26 -17.00 1.94
C ASN A 196 10.93 -17.75 2.01
N PHE A 197 10.34 -17.79 3.20
CA PHE A 197 8.99 -18.26 3.42
C PHE A 197 8.07 -17.06 3.70
N SER A 198 6.96 -16.97 2.98
CA SER A 198 5.96 -15.92 3.12
C SER A 198 4.60 -16.53 3.40
N GLU A 199 3.89 -15.93 4.33
CA GLU A 199 2.53 -16.33 4.67
C GLU A 199 1.55 -15.18 4.52
N TRP A 200 0.32 -15.53 4.18
CA TRP A 200 -0.79 -14.64 3.93
C TRP A 200 -1.85 -14.92 4.95
N SER A 201 -2.28 -14.01 5.71
CA SER A 201 -3.45 -14.22 6.53
C SER A 201 -3.87 -12.96 7.29
N LEU A 202 -4.40 -13.16 8.48
CA LEU A 202 -4.98 -12.14 9.33
C LEU A 202 -4.06 -10.95 9.57
N LEU A 203 -4.68 -9.79 9.74
CA LEU A 203 -3.99 -8.56 10.04
C LEU A 203 -3.46 -8.54 11.47
N GLY A 204 -2.18 -8.27 11.61
CA GLY A 204 -1.59 -7.83 12.85
C GLY A 204 -1.56 -6.32 12.95
N ARG A 205 -1.76 -5.80 14.14
CA ARG A 205 -1.68 -4.36 14.41
C ARG A 205 -0.73 -4.11 15.56
N ALA A 206 0.13 -3.11 15.42
CA ALA A 206 0.90 -2.61 16.56
C ALA A 206 -0.03 -2.00 17.63
N THR A 207 0.43 -2.00 18.86
CA THR A 207 -0.26 -1.33 19.98
C THR A 207 -0.26 0.19 19.82
N SER A 208 -1.03 0.89 20.65
CA SER A 208 -1.13 2.36 20.62
C SER A 208 0.19 3.10 20.87
N ASP A 209 1.20 2.44 21.45
CA ASP A 209 2.56 2.95 21.61
C ASP A 209 3.52 2.50 20.48
N GLY A 210 3.01 1.82 19.46
CA GLY A 210 3.79 1.34 18.32
C GLY A 210 4.59 0.09 18.61
N THR A 211 4.21 -0.71 19.60
CA THR A 211 4.86 -1.97 19.96
C THR A 211 4.19 -3.16 19.29
N LEU A 212 4.96 -4.12 18.80
CA LEU A 212 4.52 -5.40 18.27
C LEU A 212 5.46 -6.51 18.72
N PHE A 213 4.90 -7.60 19.27
CA PHE A 213 5.63 -8.82 19.52
C PHE A 213 5.41 -9.81 18.39
N VAL A 214 6.49 -10.41 17.91
CA VAL A 214 6.49 -11.41 16.84
C VAL A 214 7.26 -12.62 17.30
N SER A 215 6.59 -13.76 17.37
CA SER A 215 7.21 -15.07 17.61
C SER A 215 7.33 -15.82 16.29
N VAL A 216 8.53 -16.32 16.01
CA VAL A 216 8.83 -17.17 14.86
C VAL A 216 9.22 -18.53 15.39
N LYS A 217 8.46 -19.57 15.02
CA LYS A 217 8.71 -20.95 15.46
C LYS A 217 9.00 -21.85 14.28
N LEU A 218 10.08 -22.63 14.40
CA LEU A 218 10.49 -23.63 13.43
C LEU A 218 10.37 -25.00 14.10
N THR A 219 9.53 -25.87 13.55
CA THR A 219 9.25 -27.23 14.10
C THR A 219 9.71 -28.28 13.09
N LYS A 220 10.54 -29.21 13.53
CA LYS A 220 11.02 -30.33 12.71
C LYS A 220 9.90 -31.32 12.36
N LYS A 221 9.86 -31.71 11.09
CA LYS A 221 8.97 -32.76 10.57
C LYS A 221 9.68 -34.13 10.41
N THR A 222 10.98 -34.18 10.69
CA THR A 222 11.82 -35.39 10.57
C THR A 222 12.72 -35.56 11.79
N SER A 223 13.12 -36.79 12.06
CA SER A 223 14.02 -37.14 13.20
C SER A 223 15.47 -37.30 12.72
N ASP A 224 16.10 -36.22 12.37
CA ASP A 224 17.49 -36.20 11.90
C ASP A 224 18.33 -35.11 12.58
N GLY A 225 19.61 -35.08 12.33
CA GLY A 225 20.57 -34.10 12.90
C GLY A 225 20.53 -32.74 12.19
N CYS A 226 19.49 -32.42 11.41
CA CYS A 226 19.36 -31.14 10.75
C CYS A 226 18.75 -30.08 11.66
N TYR A 227 19.33 -28.89 11.61
CA TYR A 227 18.89 -27.69 12.33
C TYR A 227 18.53 -26.58 11.33
N ALA A 228 17.77 -25.60 11.76
CA ALA A 228 17.52 -24.40 10.99
C ALA A 228 18.20 -23.19 11.62
N SER A 229 18.75 -22.34 10.79
CA SER A 229 19.29 -21.03 11.17
C SER A 229 18.38 -19.93 10.62
N LEU A 230 17.96 -19.02 11.48
CA LEU A 230 17.21 -17.84 11.11
C LEU A 230 18.19 -16.73 10.72
N ARG A 231 18.06 -16.21 9.49
CA ARG A 231 18.93 -15.17 8.94
C ARG A 231 18.30 -13.79 8.98
N SER A 232 16.99 -13.71 8.73
CA SER A 232 16.22 -12.49 8.89
C SER A 232 14.74 -12.80 9.06
N VAL A 233 14.02 -11.84 9.62
CA VAL A 233 12.56 -11.78 9.66
C VAL A 233 12.14 -10.47 9.02
N THR A 234 11.18 -10.50 8.10
CA THR A 234 10.67 -9.30 7.44
C THR A 234 9.18 -9.19 7.65
N LEU A 235 8.75 -8.09 8.24
CA LEU A 235 7.34 -7.73 8.41
C LEU A 235 6.92 -6.91 7.21
N VAL A 236 5.85 -7.31 6.52
CA VAL A 236 5.36 -6.65 5.30
C VAL A 236 4.03 -5.98 5.59
N LYS A 237 3.93 -4.70 5.30
CA LYS A 237 2.68 -3.92 5.38
C LYS A 237 1.77 -4.26 4.21
N PRO A 238 0.43 -4.08 4.34
CA PRO A 238 -0.45 -4.09 3.19
C PRO A 238 -0.15 -2.93 2.24
N TYR A 239 -0.65 -3.02 1.01
CA TYR A 239 -0.58 -1.90 0.09
C TYR A 239 -1.49 -0.78 0.58
N SER A 240 -1.06 0.46 0.38
CA SER A 240 -1.86 1.66 0.63
C SER A 240 -1.90 2.50 -0.64
N VAL A 241 -3.10 2.88 -1.07
CA VAL A 241 -3.33 3.63 -2.30
C VAL A 241 -4.20 4.85 -2.00
N ASN A 242 -3.68 6.04 -2.27
CA ASN A 242 -4.46 7.27 -2.18
C ASN A 242 -5.42 7.36 -3.38
N LEU A 243 -6.69 7.59 -3.10
CA LEU A 243 -7.73 7.79 -4.11
C LEU A 243 -7.88 9.28 -4.39
N SER A 244 -7.77 9.65 -5.66
CA SER A 244 -7.92 11.04 -6.11
C SER A 244 -9.40 11.37 -6.29
N SER A 245 -9.89 12.43 -5.63
CA SER A 245 -11.25 12.93 -5.84
C SER A 245 -11.40 13.49 -7.25
N THR A 246 -12.46 13.08 -7.97
CA THR A 246 -12.78 13.51 -9.32
C THR A 246 -14.25 13.92 -9.43
N ALA A 247 -14.59 14.74 -10.44
CA ALA A 247 -15.93 15.25 -10.61
C ALA A 247 -16.91 14.23 -11.21
N ASN A 248 -16.41 13.27 -12.00
CA ASN A 248 -17.25 12.34 -12.77
C ASN A 248 -17.38 10.94 -12.16
N VAL A 249 -16.39 10.45 -11.40
CA VAL A 249 -16.38 9.06 -10.89
C VAL A 249 -15.98 8.93 -9.42
N ASN A 250 -16.09 10.00 -8.64
CA ASN A 250 -15.72 10.07 -7.21
C ASN A 250 -14.22 9.88 -6.96
N ASN A 251 -13.85 9.18 -5.88
CA ASN A 251 -12.46 8.97 -5.48
C ASN A 251 -11.92 7.73 -6.19
N VAL A 252 -10.85 7.89 -6.98
CA VAL A 252 -10.32 6.82 -7.83
C VAL A 252 -8.80 6.80 -7.88
N ALA A 253 -8.24 5.61 -8.12
CA ALA A 253 -6.83 5.41 -8.45
C ALA A 253 -6.64 4.16 -9.29
N THR A 254 -5.56 4.09 -10.08
CA THR A 254 -5.13 2.85 -10.72
C THR A 254 -4.29 2.03 -9.75
N PHE A 255 -4.38 0.71 -9.86
CA PHE A 255 -3.58 -0.21 -9.04
C PHE A 255 -3.29 -1.52 -9.79
N SER A 256 -2.16 -2.14 -9.46
CA SER A 256 -1.81 -3.53 -9.80
C SER A 256 -0.84 -4.11 -8.78
N ALA A 257 -0.78 -5.44 -8.68
CA ALA A 257 0.20 -6.15 -7.87
C ALA A 257 0.61 -7.47 -8.54
N ASN A 258 1.77 -8.00 -8.17
CA ASN A 258 2.23 -9.32 -8.62
C ASN A 258 1.61 -10.48 -7.81
N GLU A 259 0.76 -10.17 -6.89
CA GLU A 259 0.04 -11.12 -6.02
C GLU A 259 -1.44 -10.75 -5.94
N ARG A 260 -2.27 -11.72 -5.59
CA ARG A 260 -3.68 -11.47 -5.35
C ARG A 260 -3.86 -10.66 -4.08
N VAL A 261 -4.67 -9.60 -4.15
CA VAL A 261 -5.00 -8.77 -2.99
C VAL A 261 -6.51 -8.57 -2.87
N GLU A 262 -6.98 -8.29 -1.67
CA GLU A 262 -8.36 -7.88 -1.40
C GLU A 262 -8.40 -6.47 -0.82
N VAL A 263 -9.40 -5.69 -1.20
CA VAL A 263 -9.64 -4.34 -0.69
C VAL A 263 -10.75 -4.34 0.36
N SER A 264 -10.77 -3.30 1.20
CA SER A 264 -11.87 -3.06 2.15
C SER A 264 -13.22 -2.84 1.43
N ASN A 265 -14.32 -3.19 2.09
CA ASN A 265 -15.68 -3.20 1.51
C ASN A 265 -16.21 -1.83 1.06
N ASP A 266 -15.58 -0.74 1.46
CA ASP A 266 -15.91 0.63 1.05
C ASP A 266 -15.24 1.07 -0.27
N VAL A 267 -14.43 0.18 -0.87
CA VAL A 267 -13.71 0.40 -2.12
C VAL A 267 -14.10 -0.69 -3.12
N SER A 268 -14.61 -0.29 -4.27
CA SER A 268 -14.91 -1.19 -5.39
C SER A 268 -13.70 -1.39 -6.27
N VAL A 269 -13.50 -2.62 -6.73
CA VAL A 269 -12.54 -2.99 -7.78
C VAL A 269 -13.25 -2.86 -9.12
N CYS A 270 -12.67 -2.15 -10.07
CA CYS A 270 -13.27 -1.95 -11.39
C CYS A 270 -12.31 -2.34 -12.51
N THR A 271 -12.82 -3.02 -13.52
CA THR A 271 -12.21 -3.22 -14.83
C THR A 271 -12.59 -2.08 -15.77
N VAL A 272 -11.90 -1.97 -16.91
CA VAL A 272 -12.16 -0.92 -17.91
C VAL A 272 -12.30 -1.53 -19.29
N THR A 273 -13.40 -1.19 -19.98
CA THR A 273 -13.55 -1.41 -21.41
C THR A 273 -13.48 -0.09 -22.16
N VAL A 274 -13.15 -0.14 -23.45
CA VAL A 274 -13.06 1.05 -24.31
C VAL A 274 -13.92 0.89 -25.54
N SER A 275 -14.70 1.92 -25.84
CA SER A 275 -15.50 2.01 -27.05
C SER A 275 -15.47 3.46 -27.58
N GLY A 276 -14.92 3.66 -28.77
CA GLY A 276 -14.70 5.00 -29.33
C GLY A 276 -13.78 5.84 -28.44
N ASP A 277 -14.25 7.01 -28.02
CA ASP A 277 -13.54 7.96 -27.16
C ASP A 277 -13.83 7.76 -25.65
N LYS A 278 -14.58 6.71 -25.29
CA LYS A 278 -15.06 6.46 -23.94
C LYS A 278 -14.41 5.22 -23.34
N ALA A 279 -13.79 5.39 -22.17
CA ALA A 279 -13.41 4.32 -21.25
C ALA A 279 -14.53 4.13 -20.21
N THR A 280 -15.03 2.92 -20.03
CA THR A 280 -16.15 2.62 -19.13
C THR A 280 -15.69 1.71 -17.99
N LEU A 281 -16.03 2.11 -16.74
CA LEU A 281 -15.78 1.33 -15.54
C LEU A 281 -16.88 0.27 -15.36
N HIS A 282 -16.45 -0.95 -15.05
CA HIS A 282 -17.32 -2.06 -14.66
C HIS A 282 -16.85 -2.56 -13.29
N ALA A 283 -17.72 -2.40 -12.27
CA ALA A 283 -17.42 -2.94 -10.95
C ALA A 283 -17.40 -4.47 -10.99
N THR A 284 -16.40 -5.08 -10.38
CA THR A 284 -16.34 -6.55 -10.19
C THR A 284 -17.28 -6.97 -9.07
N SER A 285 -17.69 -8.23 -9.08
CA SER A 285 -18.55 -8.81 -8.01
C SER A 285 -17.76 -9.06 -6.72
N SER A 286 -16.44 -9.21 -6.83
CA SER A 286 -15.55 -9.44 -5.69
C SER A 286 -14.69 -8.21 -5.38
N ASN A 287 -14.22 -8.11 -4.12
CA ASN A 287 -13.24 -7.10 -3.71
C ASN A 287 -11.81 -7.50 -4.06
N ALA A 288 -11.60 -8.54 -4.86
CA ALA A 288 -10.28 -9.06 -5.15
C ALA A 288 -9.69 -8.45 -6.42
N VAL A 289 -8.40 -8.21 -6.38
CA VAL A 289 -7.56 -7.92 -7.54
C VAL A 289 -6.67 -9.15 -7.76
N PRO A 290 -6.89 -9.93 -8.81
CA PRO A 290 -6.02 -11.06 -9.11
C PRO A 290 -4.59 -10.61 -9.42
N ALA A 291 -3.61 -11.50 -9.21
CA ALA A 291 -2.21 -11.22 -9.52
C ALA A 291 -2.03 -10.78 -10.97
N ASN A 292 -1.19 -9.78 -11.18
CA ASN A 292 -0.86 -9.25 -12.51
C ASN A 292 -2.08 -8.74 -13.31
N GLN A 293 -3.08 -8.22 -12.60
CA GLN A 293 -4.21 -7.50 -13.22
C GLN A 293 -4.14 -6.01 -12.89
N GLY A 294 -4.39 -5.17 -13.90
CA GLY A 294 -4.58 -3.74 -13.71
C GLY A 294 -6.04 -3.42 -13.38
N VAL A 295 -6.29 -2.54 -12.41
CA VAL A 295 -7.63 -2.14 -11.98
C VAL A 295 -7.73 -0.64 -11.75
N ILE A 296 -8.97 -0.15 -11.69
CA ILE A 296 -9.33 1.09 -10.99
C ILE A 296 -9.96 0.73 -9.65
N LEU A 297 -9.40 1.28 -8.59
CA LEU A 297 -10.02 1.32 -7.27
C LEU A 297 -10.92 2.54 -7.19
N ARG A 298 -12.16 2.37 -6.74
CA ARG A 298 -13.15 3.44 -6.66
C ARG A 298 -13.89 3.43 -5.33
N SER A 299 -14.09 4.60 -4.74
CA SER A 299 -14.94 4.78 -3.56
C SER A 299 -15.76 6.07 -3.65
N SER A 300 -16.96 6.07 -3.10
CA SER A 300 -17.77 7.27 -2.95
C SER A 300 -17.36 8.11 -1.73
N THR A 301 -16.73 7.50 -0.75
CA THR A 301 -16.45 8.11 0.56
C THR A 301 -14.97 8.06 0.95
N ALA A 302 -14.29 6.92 0.73
CA ALA A 302 -12.90 6.76 1.11
C ALA A 302 -11.95 7.56 0.22
N THR A 303 -10.94 8.17 0.83
CA THR A 303 -9.86 8.89 0.15
C THR A 303 -8.58 8.06 0.03
N SER A 304 -8.57 6.87 0.61
CA SER A 304 -7.49 5.89 0.48
C SER A 304 -8.05 4.47 0.54
N ALA A 305 -7.32 3.53 -0.04
CA ALA A 305 -7.61 2.10 0.01
C ALA A 305 -6.45 1.36 0.65
N THR A 306 -6.75 0.40 1.50
CA THR A 306 -5.78 -0.58 2.01
C THR A 306 -6.07 -1.92 1.35
N LEU A 307 -5.03 -2.56 0.80
CA LEU A 307 -5.16 -3.81 0.08
C LEU A 307 -4.29 -4.88 0.74
N TYR A 308 -4.89 -6.01 1.04
CA TYR A 308 -4.28 -7.12 1.75
C TYR A 308 -3.95 -8.24 0.78
N ALA A 309 -2.71 -8.70 0.76
CA ALA A 309 -2.37 -9.92 0.08
C ALA A 309 -3.03 -11.11 0.80
N VAL A 310 -3.79 -11.91 0.06
CA VAL A 310 -4.60 -13.01 0.59
C VAL A 310 -4.50 -14.21 -0.33
N ASN A 311 -4.27 -15.40 0.24
CA ASN A 311 -4.32 -16.65 -0.51
C ASN A 311 -5.75 -16.96 -0.96
N ALA A 312 -5.87 -17.55 -2.14
CA ALA A 312 -7.13 -18.04 -2.68
C ALA A 312 -6.92 -19.41 -3.32
N THR A 313 -8.00 -20.18 -3.42
CA THR A 313 -7.98 -21.43 -4.18
C THR A 313 -7.89 -21.16 -5.67
N ALA A 314 -7.41 -22.14 -6.44
CA ALA A 314 -7.37 -22.03 -7.90
C ALA A 314 -8.76 -21.76 -8.51
N GLU A 315 -9.82 -22.31 -7.93
CA GLU A 315 -11.19 -22.10 -8.35
C GLU A 315 -11.63 -20.65 -8.14
N GLN A 316 -11.34 -20.09 -6.96
CA GLN A 316 -11.61 -18.66 -6.67
C GLN A 316 -10.88 -17.75 -7.66
N ILE A 317 -9.58 -17.99 -7.88
CA ILE A 317 -8.78 -17.19 -8.83
C ILE A 317 -9.36 -17.28 -10.24
N ASN A 318 -9.72 -18.48 -10.71
CA ASN A 318 -10.31 -18.66 -12.04
C ASN A 318 -11.66 -17.93 -12.17
N THR A 319 -12.50 -17.98 -11.14
CA THR A 319 -13.77 -17.26 -11.12
C THR A 319 -13.55 -15.75 -11.21
N GLU A 320 -12.66 -15.21 -10.40
CA GLU A 320 -12.30 -13.80 -10.43
C GLU A 320 -11.77 -13.37 -11.81
N LEU A 321 -10.87 -14.14 -12.41
CA LEU A 321 -10.28 -13.83 -13.73
C LEU A 321 -11.31 -13.74 -14.86
N THR A 322 -12.48 -14.39 -14.75
CA THR A 322 -13.54 -14.27 -15.77
C THR A 322 -14.03 -12.83 -15.93
N GLU A 323 -14.07 -12.07 -14.83
CA GLU A 323 -14.47 -10.66 -14.84
C GLU A 323 -13.45 -9.73 -15.50
N PHE A 324 -12.21 -10.21 -15.69
CA PHE A 324 -11.10 -9.47 -16.28
C PHE A 324 -10.90 -9.73 -17.78
N THR A 325 -11.68 -10.62 -18.39
CA THR A 325 -11.49 -11.07 -19.78
C THR A 325 -11.48 -9.92 -20.78
N ASN A 326 -12.28 -8.88 -20.56
CA ASN A 326 -12.39 -7.69 -21.45
C ASN A 326 -11.68 -6.46 -20.86
N ASN A 327 -10.95 -6.62 -19.78
CA ASN A 327 -10.25 -5.51 -19.14
C ASN A 327 -9.11 -5.00 -20.03
N ARG A 328 -9.07 -3.69 -20.26
CA ARG A 328 -8.03 -3.01 -21.05
C ARG A 328 -6.93 -2.40 -20.20
N LEU A 329 -7.05 -2.49 -18.87
CA LEU A 329 -5.98 -2.06 -17.98
C LEU A 329 -4.88 -3.10 -17.90
N GLN A 330 -3.65 -2.66 -18.17
CA GLN A 330 -2.45 -3.46 -18.02
C GLN A 330 -1.75 -3.14 -16.70
N PRO A 331 -1.17 -4.15 -16.03
CA PRO A 331 -0.46 -3.95 -14.78
C PRO A 331 0.90 -3.28 -15.00
N GLN A 332 1.27 -2.37 -14.11
CA GLN A 332 2.63 -1.85 -13.95
C GLN A 332 3.07 -2.14 -12.51
N VAL A 333 3.52 -3.36 -12.28
CA VAL A 333 3.86 -3.87 -10.94
C VAL A 333 5.15 -3.24 -10.42
N GLU A 334 6.15 -3.12 -11.29
CA GLU A 334 7.42 -2.47 -10.99
C GLU A 334 7.45 -1.05 -11.55
N ALA A 335 8.33 -0.21 -11.02
CA ALA A 335 8.53 1.13 -11.59
C ALA A 335 9.16 1.03 -12.98
N GLY A 336 8.60 1.73 -13.96
CA GLY A 336 9.09 1.69 -15.33
C GLY A 336 8.10 2.30 -16.32
N CYS A 337 8.43 2.21 -17.61
CA CYS A 337 7.53 2.56 -18.70
C CYS A 337 7.06 1.26 -19.40
N PRO A 338 5.83 1.22 -19.94
CA PRO A 338 5.41 0.14 -20.81
C PRO A 338 6.35 0.01 -22.00
N GLU A 339 6.58 -1.22 -22.46
CA GLU A 339 7.27 -1.45 -23.71
C GLU A 339 6.35 -1.15 -24.89
N ASP A 340 6.87 -0.44 -25.90
CA ASP A 340 6.14 -0.18 -27.13
C ASP A 340 6.02 -1.49 -27.93
N ASP A 341 4.79 -1.96 -28.09
CA ASP A 341 4.50 -3.18 -28.88
C ASP A 341 4.21 -2.88 -30.36
N GLY A 342 4.17 -1.60 -30.76
CA GLY A 342 3.89 -1.13 -32.11
C GLY A 342 2.44 -1.35 -32.60
N GLU A 343 1.58 -1.95 -31.76
CA GLU A 343 0.18 -2.29 -32.11
C GLU A 343 -0.82 -1.49 -31.27
N ASN A 344 -0.49 -1.22 -30.01
CA ASN A 344 -1.38 -0.56 -29.06
C ASN A 344 -0.94 0.86 -28.74
N THR A 345 -1.92 1.66 -28.36
CA THR A 345 -1.72 2.99 -27.82
C THR A 345 -1.95 2.93 -26.31
N PHE A 346 -1.03 3.51 -25.54
CA PHE A 346 -1.07 3.50 -24.09
C PHE A 346 -1.57 4.82 -23.54
N TYR A 347 -2.37 4.75 -22.49
CA TYR A 347 -2.94 5.92 -21.83
C TYR A 347 -2.73 5.85 -20.32
N VAL A 348 -2.42 6.99 -19.74
CA VAL A 348 -2.26 7.16 -18.29
C VAL A 348 -3.50 7.79 -17.66
N PHE A 349 -3.91 7.26 -16.53
CA PHE A 349 -4.97 7.85 -15.72
C PHE A 349 -4.52 9.21 -15.15
N THR A 350 -5.36 10.22 -15.32
CA THR A 350 -5.12 11.59 -14.82
C THR A 350 -6.43 12.35 -14.65
N LYS A 351 -6.35 13.63 -14.35
CA LYS A 351 -7.49 14.56 -14.31
C LYS A 351 -7.35 15.62 -15.40
N ASP A 352 -8.48 16.02 -15.97
CA ASP A 352 -8.56 17.18 -16.84
C ASP A 352 -8.67 18.50 -16.05
N ASN A 353 -8.79 19.63 -16.76
CA ASN A 353 -8.89 20.94 -16.14
C ASN A 353 -10.21 21.16 -15.37
N GLU A 354 -11.22 20.34 -15.62
CA GLU A 354 -12.52 20.35 -14.95
C GLU A 354 -12.56 19.35 -13.77
N ASN A 355 -11.42 18.76 -13.42
CA ASN A 355 -11.27 17.73 -12.40
C ASN A 355 -12.00 16.40 -12.72
N ASN A 356 -12.29 16.12 -14.00
CA ASN A 356 -12.80 14.82 -14.41
C ASN A 356 -11.66 13.82 -14.52
N ALA A 357 -11.93 12.57 -14.14
CA ALA A 357 -11.06 11.46 -14.41
C ALA A 357 -11.03 11.16 -15.92
N VAL A 358 -9.84 11.10 -16.47
CA VAL A 358 -9.61 10.82 -17.89
C VAL A 358 -8.36 9.94 -18.06
N PHE A 359 -8.27 9.30 -19.22
CA PHE A 359 -7.04 8.67 -19.68
C PHE A 359 -6.42 9.55 -20.78
N LYS A 360 -5.21 10.05 -20.55
CA LYS A 360 -4.44 10.81 -21.55
C LYS A 360 -3.41 9.92 -22.21
N LEU A 361 -3.16 10.18 -23.50
CA LEU A 361 -2.11 9.53 -24.27
C LEU A 361 -0.78 9.59 -23.49
N LEU A 362 -0.15 8.43 -23.34
CA LEU A 362 1.11 8.28 -22.63
C LEU A 362 2.26 8.58 -23.58
N ASP A 363 3.16 9.45 -23.16
CA ASP A 363 4.49 9.57 -23.76
C ASP A 363 5.42 8.54 -23.10
N ILE A 364 5.67 7.42 -23.77
CA ILE A 364 6.53 6.34 -23.29
C ILE A 364 8.00 6.73 -23.17
N SER A 365 8.42 7.83 -23.80
CA SER A 365 9.76 8.41 -23.64
C SER A 365 9.88 9.30 -22.38
N GLY A 366 8.78 9.53 -21.68
CA GLY A 366 8.69 10.40 -20.51
C GLY A 366 9.16 9.76 -19.20
N SER A 367 8.65 10.29 -18.09
CA SER A 367 8.97 9.78 -16.76
C SER A 367 8.35 8.41 -16.51
N PRO A 368 9.09 7.47 -15.87
CA PRO A 368 8.58 6.15 -15.56
C PRO A 368 7.40 6.21 -14.59
N PHE A 369 6.48 5.26 -14.71
CA PHE A 369 5.44 5.03 -13.72
C PHE A 369 6.04 4.59 -12.38
N ALA A 370 5.38 4.97 -11.31
CA ALA A 370 5.61 4.34 -10.03
C ALA A 370 5.12 2.88 -10.04
N ALA A 371 5.73 2.04 -9.22
CA ALA A 371 5.28 0.66 -9.01
C ALA A 371 3.81 0.60 -8.53
N ASN A 372 3.18 -0.54 -8.77
CA ASN A 372 1.80 -0.84 -8.39
C ASN A 372 0.76 0.12 -9.00
N LYS A 373 0.97 0.52 -10.26
CA LYS A 373 0.03 1.29 -11.07
C LYS A 373 -0.54 0.43 -12.20
N ALA A 374 -1.54 0.97 -12.90
CA ALA A 374 -2.01 0.39 -14.15
C ALA A 374 -2.17 1.49 -15.20
N PHE A 375 -1.96 1.12 -16.44
CA PHE A 375 -2.18 1.96 -17.62
C PHE A 375 -3.20 1.29 -18.54
N LEU A 376 -3.84 2.06 -19.41
CA LEU A 376 -4.79 1.56 -20.38
C LEU A 376 -4.06 1.24 -21.68
N SER A 377 -4.29 0.04 -22.23
CA SER A 377 -3.77 -0.41 -23.53
C SER A 377 -4.92 -0.71 -24.46
N VAL A 378 -4.97 -0.01 -25.58
CA VAL A 378 -6.01 -0.19 -26.60
C VAL A 378 -5.39 -0.16 -27.99
N PRO A 379 -5.96 -0.87 -28.99
CA PRO A 379 -5.55 -0.73 -30.38
C PRO A 379 -5.53 0.74 -30.80
N ALA A 380 -4.61 1.13 -31.66
CA ALA A 380 -4.36 2.51 -32.03
C ALA A 380 -5.67 3.21 -32.48
N VAL A 381 -6.16 4.14 -31.64
CA VAL A 381 -7.43 4.87 -31.90
C VAL A 381 -7.20 6.34 -32.28
N GLY A 382 -5.94 6.81 -32.27
CA GLY A 382 -5.56 8.18 -32.68
C GLY A 382 -6.10 9.32 -31.81
N LEU A 383 -6.61 9.00 -30.61
CA LEU A 383 -7.17 9.98 -29.67
C LEU A 383 -6.13 10.38 -28.65
N SER A 384 -6.08 11.66 -28.29
CA SER A 384 -5.19 12.17 -27.24
C SER A 384 -5.75 11.99 -25.83
N VAL A 385 -7.08 11.82 -25.69
CA VAL A 385 -7.78 11.69 -24.40
C VAL A 385 -8.97 10.75 -24.57
N LEU A 386 -9.16 9.84 -23.62
CA LEU A 386 -10.36 9.02 -23.45
C LEU A 386 -11.09 9.47 -22.17
N ARG A 387 -12.38 9.69 -22.27
CA ARG A 387 -13.21 10.11 -21.13
C ARG A 387 -13.58 8.91 -20.29
N LEU A 388 -13.41 9.01 -18.97
CA LEU A 388 -13.81 7.95 -18.05
C LEU A 388 -15.25 8.17 -17.58
N GLY A 389 -16.06 7.12 -17.70
CA GLY A 389 -17.42 7.03 -17.18
C GLY A 389 -17.62 5.73 -16.42
N SER A 390 -18.71 5.59 -15.68
CA SER A 390 -19.07 4.31 -15.04
C SER A 390 -20.45 3.86 -15.52
N ASP A 391 -20.65 2.53 -15.60
CA ASP A 391 -21.97 1.97 -15.91
C ASP A 391 -22.96 2.17 -14.76
N ASP A 392 -22.47 2.33 -13.51
CA ASP A 392 -23.31 2.53 -12.32
C ASP A 392 -23.99 3.90 -12.27
N VAL A 393 -23.65 4.85 -13.15
CA VAL A 393 -24.33 6.12 -13.29
C VAL A 393 -25.45 6.00 -14.35
N GLN A 394 -26.17 4.90 -14.38
CA GLN A 394 -27.55 4.90 -14.88
C GLN A 394 -28.55 5.38 -13.81
N THR A 395 -28.25 6.42 -13.08
CA THR A 395 -29.32 7.31 -12.66
C THR A 395 -29.71 8.10 -13.92
N GLY A 396 -30.46 7.45 -14.77
CA GLY A 396 -30.85 7.77 -16.11
C GLY A 396 -31.41 9.15 -16.37
N ILE A 397 -30.61 10.19 -16.13
CA ILE A 397 -30.90 11.55 -16.59
C ILE A 397 -29.86 11.86 -17.66
N SER A 398 -30.18 11.57 -18.91
CA SER A 398 -29.44 12.10 -20.07
C SER A 398 -29.93 13.52 -20.37
N PHE A 399 -28.98 14.44 -20.58
CA PHE A 399 -29.31 15.76 -21.11
C PHE A 399 -29.36 15.65 -22.63
N GLU A 400 -30.56 15.49 -23.20
CA GLU A 400 -30.77 15.59 -24.64
C GLU A 400 -31.27 16.97 -24.95
N SER A 401 -30.65 17.64 -25.91
CA SER A 401 -31.26 18.78 -26.58
C SER A 401 -32.38 18.24 -27.46
N VAL A 402 -33.61 18.61 -27.17
CA VAL A 402 -34.79 18.24 -28.01
C VAL A 402 -34.71 19.05 -29.29
N SER A 403 -34.22 18.45 -30.38
CA SER A 403 -34.49 18.97 -31.72
C SER A 403 -35.89 18.54 -32.12
N GLU A 404 -36.72 19.49 -32.59
CA GLU A 404 -38.04 19.25 -33.09
C GLU A 404 -37.98 18.48 -34.43
N ASN A 405 -37.91 17.14 -34.35
CA ASN A 405 -38.01 16.29 -35.53
C ASN A 405 -39.24 15.39 -35.38
N GLU A 406 -40.20 15.46 -36.32
CA GLU A 406 -41.55 14.90 -36.29
C GLU A 406 -41.63 13.34 -36.17
N ASN A 407 -40.51 12.61 -36.18
CA ASN A 407 -40.46 11.13 -36.08
C ASN A 407 -39.87 10.59 -34.76
N GLN A 408 -39.95 11.34 -33.66
CA GLN A 408 -39.34 10.96 -32.38
C GLN A 408 -40.34 10.28 -31.43
N PRO A 409 -39.86 9.31 -30.59
CA PRO A 409 -40.72 8.62 -29.62
C PRO A 409 -41.43 9.59 -28.67
N GLU A 410 -42.67 9.24 -28.33
CA GLU A 410 -43.56 10.06 -27.50
C GLU A 410 -42.94 10.45 -26.16
N LEU A 411 -43.20 11.69 -25.72
CA LEU A 411 -42.71 12.30 -24.51
C LEU A 411 -43.73 12.14 -23.38
N TYR A 412 -43.28 11.67 -22.19
CA TYR A 412 -44.11 11.49 -21.01
C TYR A 412 -43.51 12.22 -19.80
N ASP A 413 -44.38 12.75 -18.92
CA ASP A 413 -43.95 13.22 -17.60
C ASP A 413 -43.64 12.03 -16.63
N LEU A 414 -43.14 12.34 -15.46
CA LEU A 414 -42.83 11.29 -14.46
C LEU A 414 -44.08 10.52 -13.95
N PHE A 415 -45.28 11.01 -14.19
CA PHE A 415 -46.54 10.38 -13.86
C PHE A 415 -47.12 9.55 -15.05
N GLY A 416 -46.37 9.41 -16.14
CA GLY A 416 -46.77 8.62 -17.31
C GLY A 416 -47.78 9.35 -18.23
N ARG A 417 -48.00 10.65 -18.07
CA ARG A 417 -48.88 11.43 -18.94
C ARG A 417 -48.11 11.93 -20.16
N LYS A 418 -48.71 11.74 -21.37
CA LYS A 418 -48.15 12.22 -22.61
C LYS A 418 -48.07 13.75 -22.61
N VAL A 419 -46.91 14.29 -22.99
CA VAL A 419 -46.62 15.73 -23.03
C VAL A 419 -46.25 16.10 -24.46
N THR A 420 -46.84 17.14 -24.97
CA THR A 420 -46.59 17.63 -26.35
C THR A 420 -45.38 18.55 -26.47
N LYS A 421 -44.94 19.15 -25.35
CA LYS A 421 -43.76 20.03 -25.30
C LYS A 421 -43.07 19.94 -23.97
N ALA A 422 -41.75 19.75 -23.98
CA ALA A 422 -40.95 19.77 -22.77
C ALA A 422 -40.80 21.19 -22.22
N VAL A 423 -40.89 21.36 -20.91
CA VAL A 423 -40.66 22.61 -20.21
C VAL A 423 -39.25 22.57 -19.63
N PRO A 424 -38.38 23.57 -19.91
CA PRO A 424 -37.03 23.63 -19.35
C PRO A 424 -37.01 23.46 -17.83
N GLY A 425 -36.04 22.68 -17.30
CA GLY A 425 -35.88 22.40 -15.87
C GLY A 425 -36.77 21.29 -15.33
N LYS A 426 -37.59 20.60 -16.14
CA LYS A 426 -38.41 19.45 -15.73
C LYS A 426 -37.86 18.13 -16.30
N ILE A 427 -38.12 17.04 -15.60
CA ILE A 427 -37.70 15.68 -16.00
C ILE A 427 -38.85 15.01 -16.76
N TYR A 428 -38.52 14.36 -17.88
CA TYR A 428 -39.43 13.65 -18.77
C TYR A 428 -38.88 12.25 -19.08
N VAL A 429 -39.74 11.38 -19.62
CA VAL A 429 -39.40 10.07 -20.15
C VAL A 429 -39.66 10.05 -21.66
N LYS A 430 -38.67 9.65 -22.44
CA LYS A 430 -38.74 9.51 -23.90
C LYS A 430 -38.02 8.23 -24.31
N GLY A 431 -38.67 7.35 -25.05
CA GLY A 431 -38.11 6.06 -25.45
C GLY A 431 -37.64 5.19 -24.25
N GLY A 432 -38.33 5.27 -23.10
CA GLY A 432 -38.01 4.53 -21.89
C GLY A 432 -36.87 5.15 -21.03
N LYS A 433 -36.26 6.26 -21.47
CA LYS A 433 -35.19 6.94 -20.73
C LYS A 433 -35.67 8.26 -20.12
N LYS A 434 -35.20 8.57 -18.92
CA LYS A 434 -35.46 9.86 -18.25
C LYS A 434 -34.44 10.89 -18.73
N PHE A 435 -34.86 12.13 -18.96
CA PHE A 435 -33.98 13.25 -19.28
C PHE A 435 -34.52 14.56 -18.67
N LEU A 436 -33.63 15.52 -18.46
CA LEU A 436 -33.97 16.88 -18.03
C LEU A 436 -34.05 17.76 -19.27
N ALA A 437 -35.23 18.42 -19.49
CA ALA A 437 -35.36 19.37 -20.56
C ALA A 437 -34.53 20.62 -20.28
N LYS A 438 -33.77 21.06 -21.27
CA LYS A 438 -32.99 22.31 -21.25
C LYS A 438 -33.80 23.46 -21.83
#